data_bdbdb48d08ca4dacbc7e42d7724a28d4
#
_entry.id   bdbdb48d08ca4dacbc7e42d7724a28d4
#
_cell.length_a   1.000
_cell.length_b   1.000
_cell.length_c   1.000
_cell.angle_alpha   90.00
_cell.angle_beta   90.00
_cell.angle_gamma   90.00
#
_symmetry.space_group_name_H-M   'P 1'
#
loop_
_entity.id
_entity.type
_entity.pdbx_description
1 polymer ?
#
loop_
_entity_poly.entity_id
_entity_poly.type
_entity_poly.pdbx_seq_one_letter_code
_entity_poly.pdbx_strand_id
1 'polypeptide(L)'
;MARPSRQALLALLLTATLMNPLGDLYGQDPTLAADRWNRAALEWIQLLQNGSFEEAGSRVDPAVPAGALGAAELETLWAQLSAQLGALQSVSPGQVGASGPYHIVRVPASFEAQSLIIQITLTDDLTISGLYFVPAEPPPYDPPAYIDQDAFEEVEVTVGNEPWALPGVVSVPKLQGPVPGVVLVHGSGPNDRDETIGGSRPFRDLAWGLASQGIAVLRYDKRTRVHGPRVSATIGLEEEVIEDALLALALLRDRPEVNPAKIFLLGHSLGGILAPEIGRRDGGLAGVTVLAGSARPFFEVLTGQLEYIASLEEDPNSPARVQLDSLLVTVERMQAGEIPDDEAVLGAPAPYWREVAAVDPVATAAGLPIPVLVLQGGRDYQSTTEDLALWVKGLEGRPGFESKLYPNLNHLFGPGSGTATPE
;
A
#
# COMPACT_ATOMS: atom_id res chain seq x y z
N MET A 1 -20.11 1.65 -25.57
CA MET A 1 -19.23 0.88 -24.67
C MET A 1 -18.00 1.74 -24.47
N ALA A 2 -17.87 2.37 -23.34
CA ALA A 2 -16.73 3.23 -23.00
C ALA A 2 -15.51 2.34 -22.72
N ARG A 3 -14.38 2.64 -23.38
CA ARG A 3 -13.09 1.96 -23.15
C ARG A 3 -12.58 2.34 -21.75
N PRO A 4 -12.08 1.41 -20.93
CA PRO A 4 -11.46 1.73 -19.67
C PRO A 4 -10.20 2.59 -19.89
N SER A 5 -10.01 3.59 -19.07
CA SER A 5 -8.93 4.56 -19.16
C SER A 5 -7.58 3.93 -18.78
N ARG A 6 -6.54 4.24 -19.54
CA ARG A 6 -5.13 3.78 -19.46
C ARG A 6 -4.37 4.20 -18.18
N GLN A 7 -5.03 4.48 -17.07
CA GLN A 7 -4.53 5.35 -16.00
C GLN A 7 -3.96 4.69 -14.75
N ALA A 8 -4.12 3.38 -14.62
CA ALA A 8 -3.73 2.68 -13.38
C ALA A 8 -2.24 2.28 -13.31
N LEU A 9 -1.51 2.27 -14.44
CA LEU A 9 -0.18 1.65 -14.50
C LEU A 9 0.94 2.42 -13.80
N LEU A 10 0.84 3.75 -13.70
CA LEU A 10 1.95 4.55 -13.13
C LEU A 10 1.86 4.78 -11.62
N ALA A 11 0.71 4.57 -11.02
CA ALA A 11 0.53 4.78 -9.58
C ALA A 11 1.34 3.78 -8.74
N LEU A 12 1.55 2.54 -9.22
CA LEU A 12 2.27 1.50 -8.48
C LEU A 12 3.79 1.66 -8.51
N LEU A 13 4.35 2.27 -9.57
CA LEU A 13 5.80 2.46 -9.72
C LEU A 13 6.31 3.74 -9.06
N LEU A 14 5.42 4.73 -8.82
CA LEU A 14 5.77 6.00 -8.14
C LEU A 14 5.68 5.92 -6.61
N THR A 15 5.00 4.92 -6.05
CA THR A 15 4.86 4.78 -4.58
C THR A 15 6.07 4.15 -3.89
N ALA A 16 6.97 3.49 -4.62
CA ALA A 16 8.14 2.84 -4.05
C ALA A 16 9.29 3.80 -3.68
N THR A 17 9.27 5.07 -4.13
CA THR A 17 10.44 5.96 -3.98
C THR A 17 10.20 7.24 -3.19
N LEU A 18 9.00 7.48 -2.62
CA LEU A 18 8.72 8.72 -1.90
C LEU A 18 8.19 8.45 -0.49
N MET A 19 9.13 8.30 0.44
CA MET A 19 8.87 8.46 1.88
C MET A 19 8.29 9.85 2.11
N ASN A 20 7.06 9.94 2.58
CA ASN A 20 6.43 11.18 3.01
C ASN A 20 6.69 11.37 4.51
N PRO A 21 7.58 12.29 4.93
CA PRO A 21 7.73 12.63 6.35
C PRO A 21 6.68 13.68 6.70
N LEU A 22 5.46 13.31 7.02
CA LEU A 22 4.46 14.25 7.48
C LEU A 22 3.86 13.78 8.80
N GLY A 23 4.49 14.27 9.90
CA GLY A 23 3.84 14.45 11.18
C GLY A 23 2.90 15.66 11.12
N ASP A 24 1.83 15.58 11.89
CA ASP A 24 0.81 16.60 12.07
C ASP A 24 1.37 18.00 12.30
N LEU A 25 0.96 18.96 11.48
CA LEU A 25 1.16 20.38 11.70
C LEU A 25 -0.18 21.11 11.63
N TYR A 26 -0.93 21.07 12.71
CA TYR A 26 -2.01 22.01 12.96
C TYR A 26 -1.54 23.04 14.02
N GLY A 27 -1.48 24.29 13.59
CA GLY A 27 -1.40 25.44 14.49
C GLY A 27 -0.66 26.63 13.94
N GLN A 28 -1.35 27.53 13.25
CA GLN A 28 -1.31 29.00 13.43
C GLN A 28 -2.18 29.67 12.35
N ASP A 29 -2.85 30.79 12.71
CA ASP A 29 -3.84 31.55 11.94
C ASP A 29 -3.30 32.05 10.58
N PRO A 30 -3.95 31.70 9.44
CA PRO A 30 -3.24 31.58 8.16
C PRO A 30 -3.69 32.54 7.06
N THR A 31 -4.51 33.55 7.27
CA THR A 31 -5.23 34.15 6.15
C THR A 31 -4.44 35.11 5.27
N LEU A 32 -3.36 35.76 5.74
CA LEU A 32 -2.57 36.68 4.92
C LEU A 32 -1.22 36.11 4.43
N ALA A 33 -0.59 35.24 5.24
CA ALA A 33 0.66 34.60 4.82
C ALA A 33 0.43 33.49 3.79
N ALA A 34 -0.65 32.72 3.92
CA ALA A 34 -1.04 31.65 2.99
C ALA A 34 -1.25 32.16 1.55
N ASP A 35 -1.74 33.38 1.36
CA ASP A 35 -2.02 33.96 0.05
C ASP A 35 -0.78 34.12 -0.83
N ARG A 36 0.39 34.49 -0.28
CA ARG A 36 1.60 34.67 -1.08
C ARG A 36 2.15 33.36 -1.62
N TRP A 37 2.09 32.30 -0.80
CA TRP A 37 2.55 30.96 -1.18
C TRP A 37 1.64 30.33 -2.23
N ASN A 38 0.33 30.42 -2.02
CA ASN A 38 -0.66 29.97 -2.99
C ASN A 38 -0.49 30.68 -4.33
N ARG A 39 -0.31 32.00 -4.30
CA ARG A 39 -0.13 32.79 -5.53
C ARG A 39 1.13 32.33 -6.27
N ALA A 40 2.27 32.20 -5.59
CA ALA A 40 3.51 31.76 -6.22
C ALA A 40 3.37 30.36 -6.83
N ALA A 41 2.73 29.42 -6.12
CA ALA A 41 2.49 28.08 -6.62
C ALA A 41 1.56 28.05 -7.84
N LEU A 42 0.45 28.78 -7.80
CA LEU A 42 -0.50 28.86 -8.93
C LEU A 42 0.13 29.52 -10.16
N GLU A 43 0.87 30.62 -9.97
CA GLU A 43 1.61 31.27 -11.07
C GLU A 43 2.65 30.32 -11.69
N TRP A 44 3.34 29.54 -10.88
CA TRP A 44 4.33 28.59 -11.38
C TRP A 44 3.68 27.43 -12.15
N ILE A 45 2.54 26.88 -11.67
CA ILE A 45 1.76 25.87 -12.41
C ILE A 45 1.28 26.45 -13.75
N GLN A 46 0.90 27.71 -13.76
CA GLN A 46 0.46 28.38 -15.01
C GLN A 46 1.60 28.47 -16.04
N LEU A 47 2.84 28.68 -15.61
CA LEU A 47 4.00 28.61 -16.51
C LEU A 47 4.14 27.23 -17.15
N LEU A 48 4.01 26.16 -16.37
CA LEU A 48 4.04 24.79 -16.89
C LEU A 48 2.91 24.53 -17.89
N GLN A 49 1.70 24.96 -17.56
CA GLN A 49 0.51 24.82 -18.42
C GLN A 49 0.67 25.56 -19.75
N ASN A 50 1.32 26.73 -19.73
CA ASN A 50 1.55 27.57 -20.91
C ASN A 50 2.79 27.12 -21.72
N GLY A 51 3.53 26.10 -21.29
CA GLY A 51 4.78 25.69 -21.94
C GLY A 51 5.97 26.63 -21.70
N SER A 52 5.87 27.52 -20.70
CA SER A 52 6.94 28.49 -20.36
C SER A 52 8.00 27.86 -19.45
N PHE A 53 8.58 26.72 -19.87
CA PHE A 53 9.46 25.91 -19.04
C PHE A 53 10.78 26.62 -18.68
N GLU A 54 11.34 27.46 -19.55
CA GLU A 54 12.51 28.25 -19.23
C GLU A 54 12.26 29.21 -18.07
N GLU A 55 11.11 29.89 -18.06
CA GLU A 55 10.73 30.79 -16.99
C GLU A 55 10.44 30.01 -15.72
N ALA A 56 9.74 28.86 -15.82
CA ALA A 56 9.48 27.98 -14.68
C ALA A 56 10.78 27.46 -14.06
N GLY A 57 11.74 27.00 -14.87
CA GLY A 57 13.05 26.55 -14.44
C GLY A 57 13.88 27.65 -13.77
N SER A 58 13.76 28.91 -14.23
CA SER A 58 14.45 30.07 -13.62
C SER A 58 13.97 30.40 -12.20
N ARG A 59 12.80 29.90 -11.80
CA ARG A 59 12.22 30.06 -10.44
C ARG A 59 12.58 28.89 -9.49
N VAL A 60 13.34 27.91 -9.95
CA VAL A 60 13.81 26.80 -9.13
C VAL A 60 14.96 27.27 -8.23
N ASP A 61 14.95 26.82 -6.99
CA ASP A 61 16.00 27.12 -6.01
C ASP A 61 17.36 26.60 -6.52
N PRO A 62 18.41 27.43 -6.54
CA PRO A 62 19.76 27.01 -6.94
C PRO A 62 20.33 25.84 -6.13
N ALA A 63 19.79 25.55 -4.95
CA ALA A 63 20.17 24.39 -4.13
C ALA A 63 19.60 23.06 -4.65
N VAL A 64 18.60 23.09 -5.53
CA VAL A 64 18.08 21.90 -6.20
C VAL A 64 19.15 21.37 -7.16
N PRO A 65 19.46 20.05 -7.13
CA PRO A 65 20.46 19.47 -8.02
C PRO A 65 20.19 19.82 -9.48
N ALA A 66 21.25 20.18 -10.21
CA ALA A 66 21.17 20.48 -11.63
C ALA A 66 20.56 19.26 -12.38
N GLY A 67 19.55 19.52 -13.21
CA GLY A 67 18.86 18.47 -13.95
C GLY A 67 17.67 17.84 -13.22
N ALA A 68 17.33 18.25 -11.99
CA ALA A 68 16.16 17.73 -11.30
C ALA A 68 14.84 18.45 -11.67
N LEU A 69 14.87 19.78 -11.80
CA LEU A 69 13.73 20.63 -12.16
C LEU A 69 14.12 21.72 -13.17
N GLY A 70 15.06 21.43 -14.08
CA GLY A 70 15.42 22.33 -15.18
C GLY A 70 14.32 22.42 -16.24
N ALA A 71 14.46 23.34 -17.19
CA ALA A 71 13.45 23.57 -18.22
C ALA A 71 13.12 22.31 -19.04
N ALA A 72 14.14 21.55 -19.45
CA ALA A 72 13.96 20.32 -20.24
C ALA A 72 13.29 19.20 -19.44
N GLU A 73 13.64 19.06 -18.17
CA GLU A 73 13.04 18.08 -17.26
C GLU A 73 11.58 18.42 -16.97
N LEU A 74 11.27 19.71 -16.74
CA LEU A 74 9.90 20.17 -16.52
C LEU A 74 9.03 19.98 -17.77
N GLU A 75 9.58 20.24 -18.96
CA GLU A 75 8.90 19.98 -20.23
C GLU A 75 8.58 18.50 -20.40
N THR A 76 9.57 17.63 -20.17
CA THR A 76 9.41 16.17 -20.26
C THR A 76 8.36 15.68 -19.26
N LEU A 77 8.46 16.10 -18.00
CA LEU A 77 7.53 15.72 -16.92
C LEU A 77 6.10 16.17 -17.23
N TRP A 78 5.92 17.42 -17.69
CA TRP A 78 4.61 17.95 -18.04
C TRP A 78 3.99 17.27 -19.26
N ALA A 79 4.81 16.95 -20.26
CA ALA A 79 4.38 16.20 -21.42
C ALA A 79 3.92 14.78 -21.05
N GLN A 80 4.66 14.08 -20.20
CA GLN A 80 4.29 12.75 -19.69
C GLN A 80 2.98 12.81 -18.89
N LEU A 81 2.85 13.78 -17.98
CA LEU A 81 1.65 13.98 -17.19
C LEU A 81 0.43 14.22 -18.08
N SER A 82 0.57 15.11 -19.07
CA SER A 82 -0.51 15.44 -20.01
C SER A 82 -0.86 14.26 -20.93
N ALA A 83 0.11 13.45 -21.32
CA ALA A 83 -0.15 12.25 -22.12
C ALA A 83 -0.95 11.20 -21.35
N GLN A 84 -0.76 11.11 -20.02
CA GLN A 84 -1.44 10.15 -19.18
C GLN A 84 -2.81 10.62 -18.71
N LEU A 85 -2.92 11.88 -18.31
CA LEU A 85 -4.10 12.42 -17.63
C LEU A 85 -4.95 13.33 -18.51
N GLY A 86 -4.50 13.61 -19.75
CA GLY A 86 -5.11 14.63 -20.58
C GLY A 86 -4.70 16.04 -20.14
N ALA A 87 -5.35 17.05 -20.70
CA ALA A 87 -5.06 18.45 -20.39
C ALA A 87 -5.48 18.82 -18.97
N LEU A 88 -4.70 19.71 -18.33
CA LEU A 88 -5.11 20.34 -17.06
C LEU A 88 -6.31 21.26 -17.31
N GLN A 89 -7.43 20.97 -16.67
CA GLN A 89 -8.70 21.69 -16.82
C GLN A 89 -8.84 22.86 -15.83
N SER A 90 -8.43 22.62 -14.58
CA SER A 90 -8.53 23.64 -13.53
C SER A 90 -7.58 23.34 -12.36
N VAL A 91 -7.20 24.42 -11.66
CA VAL A 91 -6.52 24.39 -10.36
C VAL A 91 -7.29 25.24 -9.37
N SER A 92 -7.23 24.90 -8.09
CA SER A 92 -7.83 25.66 -6.99
C SER A 92 -6.74 26.08 -6.01
N PRO A 93 -6.94 27.16 -5.22
CA PRO A 93 -6.03 27.51 -4.13
C PRO A 93 -5.78 26.32 -3.22
N GLY A 94 -4.51 26.05 -2.92
CA GLY A 94 -4.10 24.90 -2.16
C GLY A 94 -4.02 25.14 -0.66
N GLN A 95 -3.81 24.07 0.09
CA GLN A 95 -3.47 24.14 1.51
C GLN A 95 -1.98 24.43 1.66
N VAL A 96 -1.65 25.36 2.55
CA VAL A 96 -0.25 25.73 2.84
C VAL A 96 0.15 25.17 4.19
N GLY A 97 1.19 24.35 4.21
CA GLY A 97 1.85 23.84 5.41
C GLY A 97 3.30 24.33 5.48
N ALA A 98 3.97 24.20 6.64
CA ALA A 98 5.38 24.51 6.80
C ALA A 98 6.14 23.24 7.27
N SER A 99 7.37 23.05 6.77
CA SER A 99 8.26 21.96 7.19
C SER A 99 9.70 22.49 7.24
N GLY A 100 10.20 22.77 8.44
CA GLY A 100 11.48 23.43 8.62
C GLY A 100 11.51 24.80 7.92
N PRO A 101 12.52 25.07 7.06
CA PRO A 101 12.63 26.33 6.30
C PRO A 101 11.76 26.35 5.03
N TYR A 102 10.92 25.35 4.81
CA TYR A 102 10.14 25.20 3.58
C TYR A 102 8.66 25.38 3.80
N HIS A 103 7.96 25.88 2.78
CA HIS A 103 6.51 25.97 2.69
C HIS A 103 5.98 25.00 1.65
N ILE A 104 5.05 24.14 2.03
CA ILE A 104 4.47 23.12 1.16
C ILE A 104 3.08 23.55 0.77
N VAL A 105 2.86 23.81 -0.53
CA VAL A 105 1.56 24.16 -1.08
C VAL A 105 0.99 22.96 -1.82
N ARG A 106 -0.18 22.49 -1.39
CA ARG A 106 -0.91 21.36 -2.00
C ARG A 106 -2.06 21.91 -2.83
N VAL A 107 -1.86 22.03 -4.13
CA VAL A 107 -2.81 22.63 -5.07
C VAL A 107 -3.68 21.54 -5.70
N PRO A 108 -5.01 21.52 -5.43
CA PRO A 108 -5.93 20.65 -6.15
C PRO A 108 -5.96 20.99 -7.63
N ALA A 109 -5.73 20.00 -8.49
CA ALA A 109 -5.67 20.12 -9.92
C ALA A 109 -6.57 19.06 -10.59
N SER A 110 -7.45 19.47 -11.49
CA SER A 110 -8.29 18.57 -12.27
C SER A 110 -7.77 18.45 -13.69
N PHE A 111 -7.41 17.26 -14.09
CA PHE A 111 -7.08 16.90 -15.47
C PHE A 111 -8.29 16.22 -16.14
N GLU A 112 -8.24 16.04 -17.46
CA GLU A 112 -9.35 15.42 -18.20
C GLU A 112 -9.73 14.04 -17.65
N ALA A 113 -8.74 13.28 -17.23
CA ALA A 113 -8.93 11.90 -16.83
C ALA A 113 -9.12 11.72 -15.33
N GLN A 114 -8.42 12.52 -14.48
CA GLN A 114 -8.53 12.45 -13.03
C GLN A 114 -8.05 13.73 -12.35
N SER A 115 -8.34 13.85 -11.05
CA SER A 115 -7.82 14.93 -10.22
C SER A 115 -6.58 14.49 -9.45
N LEU A 116 -5.64 15.42 -9.27
CA LEU A 116 -4.42 15.27 -8.49
C LEU A 116 -4.26 16.43 -7.51
N ILE A 117 -3.36 16.27 -6.56
CA ILE A 117 -2.75 17.36 -5.80
C ILE A 117 -1.35 17.62 -6.40
N ILE A 118 -1.13 18.83 -6.90
CA ILE A 118 0.21 19.29 -7.25
C ILE A 118 0.84 19.85 -5.98
N GLN A 119 1.79 19.13 -5.40
CA GLN A 119 2.49 19.56 -4.20
C GLN A 119 3.76 20.29 -4.59
N ILE A 120 3.84 21.57 -4.23
CA ILE A 120 4.99 22.44 -4.52
C ILE A 120 5.63 22.82 -3.20
N THR A 121 6.93 22.63 -3.11
CA THR A 121 7.75 23.07 -1.98
C THR A 121 8.45 24.36 -2.33
N LEU A 122 8.27 25.39 -1.51
CA LEU A 122 8.85 26.73 -1.70
C LEU A 122 9.78 27.09 -0.53
N THR A 123 10.81 27.85 -0.83
CA THR A 123 11.64 28.55 0.16
C THR A 123 10.96 29.83 0.64
N ASP A 124 11.52 30.51 1.65
CA ASP A 124 11.07 31.82 2.10
C ASP A 124 11.14 32.90 1.01
N ASP A 125 12.05 32.75 0.04
CA ASP A 125 12.21 33.64 -1.13
C ASP A 125 11.27 33.28 -2.29
N LEU A 126 10.32 32.36 -2.09
CA LEU A 126 9.37 31.87 -3.10
C LEU A 126 10.02 31.12 -4.28
N THR A 127 11.24 30.60 -4.12
CA THR A 127 11.86 29.72 -5.11
C THR A 127 11.37 28.28 -4.92
N ILE A 128 11.28 27.53 -6.01
CA ILE A 128 10.76 26.15 -6.00
C ILE A 128 11.86 25.19 -5.61
N SER A 129 11.68 24.49 -4.50
CA SER A 129 12.60 23.45 -4.01
C SER A 129 12.11 22.03 -4.25
N GLY A 130 10.87 21.84 -4.69
CA GLY A 130 10.33 20.50 -4.97
C GLY A 130 8.99 20.55 -5.67
N LEU A 131 8.74 19.52 -6.48
CA LEU A 131 7.49 19.29 -7.20
C LEU A 131 7.12 17.82 -7.07
N TYR A 132 5.88 17.55 -6.62
CA TYR A 132 5.33 16.20 -6.52
C TYR A 132 3.89 16.18 -7.02
N PHE A 133 3.48 15.07 -7.62
CA PHE A 133 2.10 14.81 -7.99
C PHE A 133 1.56 13.73 -7.07
N VAL A 134 0.56 14.08 -6.27
CA VAL A 134 -0.03 13.18 -5.29
C VAL A 134 -1.47 12.91 -5.75
N PRO A 135 -2.00 11.69 -5.64
CA PRO A 135 -3.42 11.46 -5.88
C PRO A 135 -4.27 12.47 -5.10
N ALA A 136 -5.34 13.00 -5.70
CA ALA A 136 -6.33 13.77 -4.95
C ALA A 136 -6.84 12.92 -3.79
N GLU A 137 -7.29 13.57 -2.71
CA GLU A 137 -7.91 12.81 -1.62
C GLU A 137 -8.97 11.88 -2.20
N PRO A 138 -8.94 10.60 -1.85
CA PRO A 138 -9.97 9.68 -2.31
C PRO A 138 -11.35 10.22 -1.88
N PRO A 139 -12.41 9.91 -2.63
CA PRO A 139 -13.76 10.29 -2.24
C PRO A 139 -14.03 9.85 -0.79
N PRO A 140 -14.92 10.54 -0.06
CA PRO A 140 -15.27 10.16 1.30
C PRO A 140 -15.55 8.65 1.34
N TYR A 141 -14.93 7.96 2.31
CA TYR A 141 -15.13 6.53 2.46
C TYR A 141 -16.60 6.25 2.74
N ASP A 142 -17.22 5.42 1.89
CA ASP A 142 -18.58 4.94 2.03
C ASP A 142 -18.53 3.46 2.42
N PRO A 143 -18.89 3.11 3.68
CA PRO A 143 -18.81 1.75 4.14
C PRO A 143 -19.70 0.81 3.33
N PRO A 144 -19.25 -0.42 3.01
CA PRO A 144 -20.10 -1.43 2.39
C PRO A 144 -21.39 -1.67 3.15
N ALA A 145 -22.48 -1.93 2.42
CA ALA A 145 -23.83 -2.08 2.99
C ALA A 145 -24.00 -3.25 3.99
N TYR A 146 -23.03 -4.17 4.07
CA TYR A 146 -23.04 -5.25 5.06
C TYR A 146 -22.50 -4.84 6.43
N ILE A 147 -22.03 -3.61 6.58
CA ILE A 147 -21.49 -3.06 7.82
C ILE A 147 -22.60 -2.37 8.62
N ASP A 148 -22.77 -2.82 9.86
CA ASP A 148 -23.61 -2.16 10.86
C ASP A 148 -22.70 -1.43 11.87
N GLN A 149 -22.50 -0.13 11.67
CA GLN A 149 -21.62 0.68 12.51
C GLN A 149 -22.13 0.85 13.95
N ASP A 150 -23.40 0.60 14.21
CA ASP A 150 -23.98 0.64 15.56
C ASP A 150 -23.71 -0.62 16.36
N ALA A 151 -23.31 -1.72 15.69
CA ALA A 151 -23.08 -3.03 16.31
C ALA A 151 -21.73 -3.15 17.06
N PHE A 152 -20.79 -2.23 16.85
CA PHE A 152 -19.47 -2.27 17.47
C PHE A 152 -18.97 -0.87 17.87
N GLU A 153 -17.84 -0.81 18.53
CA GLU A 153 -17.07 0.41 18.79
C GLU A 153 -15.60 0.20 18.42
N GLU A 154 -14.89 1.27 18.12
CA GLU A 154 -13.46 1.25 17.88
C GLU A 154 -12.70 1.74 19.11
N VAL A 155 -11.71 0.94 19.53
CA VAL A 155 -10.86 1.22 20.68
C VAL A 155 -9.42 1.32 20.21
N GLU A 156 -8.82 2.51 20.32
CA GLU A 156 -7.41 2.73 20.01
C GLU A 156 -6.52 1.92 20.95
N VAL A 157 -5.48 1.30 20.38
CA VAL A 157 -4.50 0.48 21.09
C VAL A 157 -3.10 0.74 20.57
N THR A 158 -2.10 0.28 21.33
CA THR A 158 -0.70 0.30 20.89
C THR A 158 -0.18 -1.13 20.86
N VAL A 159 0.28 -1.59 19.70
CA VAL A 159 0.94 -2.88 19.52
C VAL A 159 2.43 -2.73 19.83
N GLY A 160 2.97 -3.62 20.66
CA GLY A 160 4.36 -3.56 21.10
C GLY A 160 4.66 -2.41 22.06
N ASN A 161 5.93 -2.08 22.17
CA ASN A 161 6.45 -1.07 23.10
C ASN A 161 7.50 -0.19 22.40
N GLU A 162 7.81 0.97 23.02
CA GLU A 162 8.93 1.78 22.56
C GLU A 162 10.24 0.96 22.49
N PRO A 163 11.08 1.19 21.49
CA PRO A 163 11.03 2.27 20.50
C PRO A 163 10.22 1.94 19.24
N TRP A 164 9.55 0.79 19.15
CA TRP A 164 8.83 0.27 17.97
C TRP A 164 7.32 0.14 18.18
N ALA A 165 6.76 0.93 19.10
CA ALA A 165 5.32 0.97 19.35
C ALA A 165 4.54 1.36 18.08
N LEU A 166 3.46 0.61 17.78
CA LEU A 166 2.66 0.78 16.59
C LEU A 166 1.22 1.18 16.96
N PRO A 167 0.70 2.28 16.41
CA PRO A 167 -0.71 2.62 16.56
C PRO A 167 -1.60 1.53 15.98
N GLY A 168 -2.66 1.16 16.69
CA GLY A 168 -3.62 0.17 16.26
C GLY A 168 -5.01 0.50 16.74
N VAL A 169 -5.99 -0.29 16.31
CA VAL A 169 -7.38 -0.17 16.72
C VAL A 169 -8.02 -1.56 16.81
N VAL A 170 -8.86 -1.75 17.82
CA VAL A 170 -9.71 -2.93 17.95
C VAL A 170 -11.16 -2.53 17.69
N SER A 171 -11.77 -3.10 16.67
CA SER A 171 -13.22 -3.02 16.46
C SER A 171 -13.87 -4.06 17.38
N VAL A 172 -14.55 -3.61 18.44
CA VAL A 172 -15.11 -4.44 19.51
C VAL A 172 -16.61 -4.53 19.36
N PRO A 173 -17.20 -5.73 19.14
CA PRO A 173 -18.65 -5.90 19.10
C PRO A 173 -19.32 -5.49 20.42
N LYS A 174 -20.44 -4.79 20.34
CA LYS A 174 -21.27 -4.43 21.52
C LYS A 174 -22.13 -5.61 22.00
N LEU A 175 -21.47 -6.73 22.27
CA LEU A 175 -22.11 -7.96 22.77
C LEU A 175 -21.73 -8.24 24.21
N GLN A 176 -22.57 -9.03 24.92
CA GLN A 176 -22.25 -9.48 26.27
C GLN A 176 -21.33 -10.71 26.22
N GLY A 177 -20.30 -10.68 27.03
CA GLY A 177 -19.33 -11.77 27.19
C GLY A 177 -18.20 -11.75 26.14
N PRO A 178 -17.17 -12.61 26.33
CA PRO A 178 -16.03 -12.65 25.45
C PRO A 178 -16.38 -13.19 24.06
N VAL A 179 -16.01 -12.44 23.01
CA VAL A 179 -16.24 -12.78 21.60
C VAL A 179 -14.98 -13.39 20.96
N PRO A 180 -15.09 -14.09 19.81
CA PRO A 180 -13.91 -14.45 19.02
C PRO A 180 -13.11 -13.21 18.58
N GLY A 181 -11.80 -13.37 18.37
CA GLY A 181 -10.93 -12.30 17.91
C GLY A 181 -10.14 -12.66 16.66
N VAL A 182 -9.84 -11.66 15.82
CA VAL A 182 -9.02 -11.79 14.61
C VAL A 182 -7.98 -10.70 14.61
N VAL A 183 -6.72 -11.04 14.29
CA VAL A 183 -5.66 -10.07 13.94
C VAL A 183 -5.51 -10.06 12.43
N LEU A 184 -5.49 -8.87 11.83
CA LEU A 184 -5.21 -8.67 10.40
C LEU A 184 -3.74 -8.36 10.18
N VAL A 185 -3.09 -9.07 9.24
CA VAL A 185 -1.67 -8.93 8.89
C VAL A 185 -1.54 -8.51 7.43
N HIS A 186 -0.91 -7.37 7.21
CA HIS A 186 -0.83 -6.68 5.93
C HIS A 186 -0.01 -7.42 4.87
N GLY A 187 -0.28 -7.05 3.62
CA GLY A 187 0.58 -7.32 2.48
C GLY A 187 1.90 -6.54 2.49
N SER A 188 2.60 -6.56 1.35
CA SER A 188 3.86 -5.85 1.14
C SER A 188 3.69 -4.33 1.23
N GLY A 189 4.77 -3.63 1.60
CA GLY A 189 4.82 -2.17 1.64
C GLY A 189 4.41 -1.57 2.98
N PRO A 190 4.57 -0.23 3.13
CA PRO A 190 4.35 0.50 4.38
C PRO A 190 2.86 0.84 4.56
N ASN A 191 2.05 -0.16 4.81
CA ASN A 191 0.60 -0.05 4.91
C ASN A 191 0.15 0.59 6.22
N ASP A 192 -0.92 1.39 6.15
CA ASP A 192 -1.68 1.80 7.33
C ASP A 192 -2.59 0.65 7.82
N ARG A 193 -3.19 0.82 8.99
CA ARG A 193 -4.06 -0.19 9.63
C ARG A 193 -5.25 -0.63 8.78
N ASP A 194 -5.65 0.19 7.80
CA ASP A 194 -6.79 -0.07 6.92
C ASP A 194 -6.37 -0.73 5.60
N GLU A 195 -5.04 -0.87 5.37
CA GLU A 195 -4.43 -1.29 4.11
C GLU A 195 -4.96 -0.45 2.95
N THR A 196 -4.90 0.88 3.14
CA THR A 196 -5.46 1.85 2.20
C THR A 196 -4.69 1.86 0.89
N ILE A 197 -5.35 1.49 -0.20
CA ILE A 197 -4.83 1.52 -1.57
C ILE A 197 -5.82 2.29 -2.43
N GLY A 198 -5.44 3.47 -2.89
CA GLY A 198 -6.36 4.36 -3.60
C GLY A 198 -7.60 4.70 -2.77
N GLY A 199 -8.77 4.36 -3.27
CA GLY A 199 -10.06 4.53 -2.57
C GLY A 199 -10.46 3.34 -1.71
N SER A 200 -9.75 2.21 -1.80
CA SER A 200 -10.07 0.95 -1.12
C SER A 200 -9.46 0.91 0.28
N ARG A 201 -10.19 0.31 1.23
CA ARG A 201 -9.74 0.10 2.61
C ARG A 201 -10.08 -1.32 3.07
N PRO A 202 -9.49 -2.34 2.45
CA PRO A 202 -9.90 -3.72 2.62
C PRO A 202 -9.86 -4.19 4.08
N PHE A 203 -8.88 -3.75 4.87
CA PHE A 203 -8.81 -4.13 6.28
C PHE A 203 -9.86 -3.44 7.14
N ARG A 204 -10.23 -2.20 6.83
CA ARG A 204 -11.36 -1.55 7.49
C ARG A 204 -12.67 -2.25 7.17
N ASP A 205 -12.90 -2.57 5.90
CA ASP A 205 -14.10 -3.26 5.44
C ASP A 205 -14.26 -4.63 6.10
N LEU A 206 -13.17 -5.40 6.17
CA LEU A 206 -13.14 -6.68 6.87
C LEU A 206 -13.37 -6.52 8.37
N ALA A 207 -12.67 -5.59 9.02
CA ALA A 207 -12.78 -5.40 10.47
C ALA A 207 -14.17 -4.98 10.88
N TRP A 208 -14.75 -4.01 10.20
CA TRP A 208 -16.11 -3.53 10.52
C TRP A 208 -17.18 -4.56 10.17
N GLY A 209 -17.00 -5.27 9.04
CA GLY A 209 -17.90 -6.35 8.65
C GLY A 209 -17.90 -7.52 9.66
N LEU A 210 -16.72 -7.95 10.09
CA LEU A 210 -16.59 -9.01 11.10
C LEU A 210 -17.08 -8.53 12.47
N ALA A 211 -16.81 -7.30 12.88
CA ALA A 211 -17.28 -6.74 14.13
C ALA A 211 -18.81 -6.63 14.16
N SER A 212 -19.44 -6.27 13.02
CA SER A 212 -20.91 -6.29 12.87
C SER A 212 -21.50 -7.70 13.06
N GLN A 213 -20.71 -8.75 12.88
CA GLN A 213 -21.09 -10.16 13.06
C GLN A 213 -20.62 -10.75 14.41
N GLY A 214 -20.12 -9.91 15.32
CA GLY A 214 -19.76 -10.35 16.67
C GLY A 214 -18.34 -10.90 16.83
N ILE A 215 -17.41 -10.52 15.95
CA ILE A 215 -16.00 -10.91 16.01
C ILE A 215 -15.16 -9.65 16.25
N ALA A 216 -14.37 -9.60 17.31
CA ALA A 216 -13.44 -8.50 17.56
C ALA A 216 -12.28 -8.57 16.57
N VAL A 217 -11.88 -7.40 16.02
CA VAL A 217 -10.81 -7.37 15.02
C VAL A 217 -9.77 -6.31 15.38
N LEU A 218 -8.50 -6.74 15.49
CA LEU A 218 -7.35 -5.87 15.67
C LEU A 218 -6.67 -5.64 14.33
N ARG A 219 -6.44 -4.37 14.01
CA ARG A 219 -5.60 -3.90 12.91
C ARG A 219 -4.67 -2.80 13.39
N TYR A 220 -3.49 -2.68 12.81
CA TYR A 220 -2.43 -1.79 13.28
C TYR A 220 -1.63 -1.21 12.11
N ASP A 221 -0.99 -0.07 12.31
CA ASP A 221 -0.12 0.52 11.31
C ASP A 221 1.21 -0.26 11.24
N LYS A 222 1.67 -0.61 10.03
CA LYS A 222 2.86 -1.41 9.83
C LYS A 222 4.12 -0.67 10.29
N ARG A 223 5.13 -1.39 10.81
CA ARG A 223 6.40 -0.83 11.30
C ARG A 223 7.08 0.07 10.28
N THR A 224 7.11 -0.35 9.02
CA THR A 224 7.68 0.43 7.91
C THR A 224 6.89 1.70 7.61
N ARG A 225 5.61 1.74 7.94
CA ARG A 225 4.77 2.94 7.86
C ARG A 225 5.08 3.95 8.98
N VAL A 226 5.13 3.47 10.22
CA VAL A 226 5.27 4.32 11.42
C VAL A 226 6.70 4.80 11.61
N HIS A 227 7.65 3.90 11.40
CA HIS A 227 9.06 4.12 11.73
C HIS A 227 9.98 4.14 10.51
N GLY A 228 9.45 4.22 9.29
CA GLY A 228 10.18 4.07 8.03
C GLY A 228 11.60 4.65 8.01
N PRO A 229 11.82 5.95 8.34
CA PRO A 229 13.17 6.53 8.35
C PRO A 229 14.13 5.95 9.40
N ARG A 230 13.60 5.26 10.41
CA ARG A 230 14.37 4.64 11.52
C ARG A 230 14.59 3.16 11.31
N VAL A 231 13.81 2.55 10.41
CA VAL A 231 13.91 1.14 10.07
C VAL A 231 15.21 0.91 9.35
N SER A 232 15.97 -0.10 9.78
CA SER A 232 17.23 -0.46 9.14
C SER A 232 17.04 -0.79 7.67
N ALA A 233 18.00 -0.41 6.83
CA ALA A 233 18.06 -0.89 5.44
C ALA A 233 18.21 -2.42 5.34
N THR A 234 18.50 -3.09 6.47
CA THR A 234 18.64 -4.55 6.58
C THR A 234 17.47 -5.20 7.29
N ILE A 235 16.30 -4.53 7.39
CA ILE A 235 15.10 -5.14 7.98
C ILE A 235 14.73 -6.42 7.23
N GLY A 236 14.44 -7.49 7.97
CA GLY A 236 13.94 -8.75 7.44
C GLY A 236 12.43 -8.94 7.69
N LEU A 237 11.92 -10.08 7.25
CA LEU A 237 10.51 -10.47 7.48
C LEU A 237 10.17 -10.61 8.96
N GLU A 238 11.18 -10.95 9.76
CA GLU A 238 11.02 -11.10 11.22
C GLU A 238 10.55 -9.81 11.85
N GLU A 239 11.30 -8.73 11.67
CA GLU A 239 11.01 -7.45 12.29
C GLU A 239 9.85 -6.73 11.59
N GLU A 240 9.76 -6.85 10.25
CA GLU A 240 8.74 -6.11 9.51
C GLU A 240 7.32 -6.64 9.72
N VAL A 241 7.18 -7.96 9.89
CA VAL A 241 5.84 -8.60 9.86
C VAL A 241 5.63 -9.53 11.04
N ILE A 242 6.53 -10.50 11.27
CA ILE A 242 6.25 -11.64 12.14
C ILE A 242 6.22 -11.21 13.61
N GLU A 243 7.22 -10.48 14.06
CA GLU A 243 7.32 -10.00 15.45
C GLU A 243 6.10 -9.12 15.81
N ASP A 244 5.76 -8.17 14.94
CA ASP A 244 4.63 -7.26 15.18
C ASP A 244 3.29 -8.00 15.19
N ALA A 245 3.10 -8.98 14.34
CA ALA A 245 1.90 -9.82 14.34
C ALA A 245 1.77 -10.65 15.62
N LEU A 246 2.87 -11.20 16.13
CA LEU A 246 2.87 -11.93 17.41
C LEU A 246 2.54 -11.01 18.60
N LEU A 247 3.06 -9.78 18.59
CA LEU A 247 2.72 -8.76 19.60
C LEU A 247 1.24 -8.35 19.51
N ALA A 248 0.69 -8.23 18.30
CA ALA A 248 -0.72 -7.93 18.08
C ALA A 248 -1.62 -9.08 18.58
N LEU A 249 -1.23 -10.33 18.34
CA LEU A 249 -1.94 -11.52 18.85
C LEU A 249 -1.93 -11.57 20.39
N ALA A 250 -0.79 -11.29 21.02
CA ALA A 250 -0.69 -11.23 22.48
C ALA A 250 -1.59 -10.12 23.05
N LEU A 251 -1.57 -8.92 22.47
CA LEU A 251 -2.42 -7.81 22.89
C LEU A 251 -3.91 -8.17 22.78
N LEU A 252 -4.33 -8.76 21.65
CA LEU A 252 -5.74 -9.14 21.46
C LEU A 252 -6.17 -10.23 22.45
N ARG A 253 -5.27 -11.17 22.78
CA ARG A 253 -5.51 -12.27 23.73
C ARG A 253 -5.72 -11.78 25.16
N ASP A 254 -5.06 -10.71 25.55
CA ASP A 254 -5.14 -10.12 26.89
C ASP A 254 -6.38 -9.24 27.10
N ARG A 255 -7.17 -9.00 26.06
CA ARG A 255 -8.37 -8.17 26.17
C ARG A 255 -9.53 -8.90 26.83
N PRO A 256 -10.19 -8.28 27.83
CA PRO A 256 -11.30 -8.92 28.56
C PRO A 256 -12.54 -9.20 27.70
N GLU A 257 -12.70 -8.44 26.57
CA GLU A 257 -13.81 -8.62 25.64
C GLU A 257 -13.61 -9.79 24.68
N VAL A 258 -12.38 -10.36 24.62
CA VAL A 258 -12.01 -11.40 23.66
C VAL A 258 -11.85 -12.75 24.33
N ASN A 259 -12.37 -13.79 23.69
CA ASN A 259 -12.15 -15.17 24.13
C ASN A 259 -10.75 -15.64 23.72
N PRO A 260 -9.80 -15.83 24.66
CA PRO A 260 -8.42 -16.18 24.35
C PRO A 260 -8.26 -17.53 23.64
N ALA A 261 -9.26 -18.42 23.74
CA ALA A 261 -9.27 -19.72 23.03
C ALA A 261 -9.86 -19.64 21.62
N LYS A 262 -10.35 -18.47 21.18
CA LYS A 262 -10.97 -18.26 19.87
C LYS A 262 -10.32 -17.09 19.13
N ILE A 263 -9.01 -17.09 19.06
CA ILE A 263 -8.23 -16.08 18.33
C ILE A 263 -7.76 -16.68 17.02
N PHE A 264 -7.98 -15.93 15.96
CA PHE A 264 -7.62 -16.28 14.59
C PHE A 264 -6.64 -15.24 14.02
N LEU A 265 -5.89 -15.64 13.02
CA LEU A 265 -5.07 -14.76 12.19
C LEU A 265 -5.62 -14.73 10.77
N LEU A 266 -5.71 -13.56 10.18
CA LEU A 266 -5.96 -13.38 8.76
C LEU A 266 -4.81 -12.56 8.17
N GLY A 267 -4.07 -13.15 7.24
CA GLY A 267 -3.02 -12.47 6.51
C GLY A 267 -3.41 -12.23 5.06
N HIS A 268 -3.14 -11.03 4.54
CA HIS A 268 -3.36 -10.65 3.15
C HIS A 268 -2.03 -10.63 2.39
N SER A 269 -2.01 -11.15 1.16
CA SER A 269 -0.84 -11.09 0.27
C SER A 269 0.43 -11.63 0.97
N LEU A 270 1.49 -10.82 1.19
CA LEU A 270 2.67 -11.20 1.98
C LEU A 270 2.29 -11.67 3.39
N GLY A 271 1.37 -10.99 4.07
CA GLY A 271 0.82 -11.44 5.35
C GLY A 271 0.14 -12.80 5.25
N GLY A 272 -0.49 -13.11 4.11
CA GLY A 272 -1.07 -14.41 3.82
C GLY A 272 0.00 -15.50 3.61
N ILE A 273 1.09 -15.18 2.95
CA ILE A 273 2.26 -16.06 2.80
C ILE A 273 2.87 -16.39 4.18
N LEU A 274 2.94 -15.39 5.07
CA LEU A 274 3.55 -15.53 6.40
C LEU A 274 2.56 -16.04 7.47
N ALA A 275 1.27 -16.03 7.21
CA ALA A 275 0.24 -16.42 8.18
C ALA A 275 0.44 -17.84 8.76
N PRO A 276 0.82 -18.87 7.98
CA PRO A 276 1.13 -20.20 8.52
C PRO A 276 2.31 -20.17 9.50
N GLU A 277 3.38 -19.42 9.19
CA GLU A 277 4.57 -19.32 10.05
C GLU A 277 4.25 -18.57 11.36
N ILE A 278 3.49 -17.48 11.29
CA ILE A 278 3.02 -16.77 12.47
C ILE A 278 2.17 -17.70 13.34
N GLY A 279 1.24 -18.46 12.72
CA GLY A 279 0.41 -19.43 13.42
C GLY A 279 1.21 -20.56 14.09
N ARG A 280 2.27 -21.05 13.44
CA ARG A 280 3.19 -22.05 13.99
C ARG A 280 3.94 -21.53 15.22
N ARG A 281 4.36 -20.27 15.20
CA ARG A 281 5.11 -19.62 16.29
C ARG A 281 4.20 -19.26 17.47
N ASP A 282 3.03 -18.74 17.21
CA ASP A 282 2.06 -18.39 18.27
C ASP A 282 1.60 -19.63 19.04
N GLY A 283 1.31 -20.73 18.35
CA GLY A 283 0.95 -22.02 18.93
C GLY A 283 -0.39 -22.08 19.69
N GLY A 284 -1.11 -20.97 19.78
CA GLY A 284 -2.38 -20.85 20.51
C GLY A 284 -3.57 -20.35 19.67
N LEU A 285 -3.40 -20.22 18.35
CA LEU A 285 -4.46 -19.79 17.45
C LEU A 285 -5.54 -20.86 17.28
N ALA A 286 -6.78 -20.42 17.12
CA ALA A 286 -7.92 -21.28 16.76
C ALA A 286 -7.98 -21.60 15.26
N GLY A 287 -7.31 -20.84 14.42
CA GLY A 287 -7.20 -21.04 12.97
C GLY A 287 -6.47 -19.91 12.28
N VAL A 288 -6.09 -20.16 11.03
CA VAL A 288 -5.38 -19.21 10.15
C VAL A 288 -6.17 -19.04 8.85
N THR A 289 -6.29 -17.80 8.38
CA THR A 289 -6.87 -17.47 7.09
C THR A 289 -5.80 -16.84 6.20
N VAL A 290 -5.64 -17.38 5.01
CA VAL A 290 -4.79 -16.84 3.93
C VAL A 290 -5.70 -16.13 2.93
N LEU A 291 -5.53 -14.83 2.78
CA LEU A 291 -6.28 -14.00 1.85
C LEU A 291 -5.34 -13.56 0.72
N ALA A 292 -5.55 -14.04 -0.50
CA ALA A 292 -4.71 -13.78 -1.67
C ALA A 292 -3.20 -14.02 -1.45
N GLY A 293 -2.86 -15.05 -0.66
CA GLY A 293 -1.46 -15.42 -0.41
C GLY A 293 -0.94 -16.37 -1.46
N SER A 294 0.15 -16.01 -2.14
CA SER A 294 0.76 -16.83 -3.19
C SER A 294 1.35 -18.13 -2.63
N ALA A 295 1.28 -19.19 -3.44
CA ALA A 295 1.85 -20.52 -3.16
C ALA A 295 2.98 -20.90 -4.12
N ARG A 296 3.10 -20.20 -5.24
CA ARG A 296 4.20 -20.36 -6.20
C ARG A 296 5.49 -19.81 -5.63
N PRO A 297 6.65 -20.24 -6.12
CA PRO A 297 7.94 -19.64 -5.81
C PRO A 297 7.91 -18.11 -6.03
N PHE A 298 8.45 -17.36 -5.09
CA PHE A 298 8.34 -15.90 -5.09
C PHE A 298 8.76 -15.23 -6.42
N PHE A 299 9.90 -15.64 -7.01
CA PHE A 299 10.38 -15.06 -8.26
C PHE A 299 9.47 -15.38 -9.45
N GLU A 300 8.79 -16.54 -9.47
CA GLU A 300 7.78 -16.86 -10.49
C GLU A 300 6.57 -15.95 -10.36
N VAL A 301 6.12 -15.68 -9.12
CA VAL A 301 5.02 -14.74 -8.84
C VAL A 301 5.38 -13.34 -9.31
N LEU A 302 6.56 -12.84 -8.94
CA LEU A 302 7.01 -11.50 -9.29
C LEU A 302 7.20 -11.32 -10.81
N THR A 303 7.82 -12.30 -11.48
CA THR A 303 7.94 -12.31 -12.95
C THR A 303 6.56 -12.29 -13.60
N GLY A 304 5.64 -13.16 -13.16
CA GLY A 304 4.28 -13.22 -13.72
C GLY A 304 3.49 -11.93 -13.53
N GLN A 305 3.65 -11.24 -12.40
CA GLN A 305 3.04 -9.92 -12.17
C GLN A 305 3.58 -8.88 -13.15
N LEU A 306 4.91 -8.79 -13.31
CA LEU A 306 5.54 -7.85 -14.23
C LEU A 306 5.17 -8.13 -15.69
N GLU A 307 5.17 -9.38 -16.11
CA GLU A 307 4.77 -9.80 -17.45
C GLU A 307 3.29 -9.48 -17.72
N TYR A 308 2.43 -9.70 -16.71
CA TYR A 308 1.01 -9.35 -16.83
C TYR A 308 0.84 -7.84 -17.02
N ILE A 309 1.47 -7.01 -16.21
CA ILE A 309 1.41 -5.55 -16.34
C ILE A 309 1.97 -5.12 -17.70
N ALA A 310 3.10 -5.69 -18.11
CA ALA A 310 3.70 -5.43 -19.42
C ALA A 310 2.77 -5.80 -20.60
N SER A 311 1.93 -6.83 -20.43
CA SER A 311 0.95 -7.23 -21.45
C SER A 311 -0.20 -6.24 -21.61
N LEU A 312 -0.43 -5.37 -20.64
CA LEU A 312 -1.44 -4.31 -20.72
C LEU A 312 -0.96 -3.08 -21.50
N GLU A 313 0.36 -2.95 -21.70
CA GLU A 313 0.97 -1.91 -22.52
C GLU A 313 0.93 -2.24 -24.00
N GLU A 314 0.16 -1.46 -24.77
CA GLU A 314 0.02 -1.68 -26.22
C GLU A 314 1.26 -1.25 -27.01
N ASP A 315 2.00 -0.20 -26.52
CA ASP A 315 3.21 0.30 -27.18
C ASP A 315 4.46 -0.32 -26.54
N PRO A 316 5.19 -1.19 -27.28
CA PRO A 316 6.40 -1.82 -26.76
C PRO A 316 7.54 -0.84 -26.49
N ASN A 317 7.46 0.39 -26.98
CA ASN A 317 8.47 1.44 -26.76
C ASN A 317 8.00 2.50 -25.76
N SER A 318 6.86 2.30 -25.11
CA SER A 318 6.43 3.22 -24.05
C SER A 318 7.46 3.26 -22.91
N PRO A 319 7.67 4.38 -22.24
CA PRO A 319 8.55 4.46 -21.06
C PRO A 319 8.17 3.42 -19.98
N ALA A 320 6.87 3.17 -19.79
CA ALA A 320 6.37 2.18 -18.86
C ALA A 320 6.81 0.76 -19.25
N ARG A 321 6.69 0.41 -20.54
CA ARG A 321 7.12 -0.91 -21.04
C ARG A 321 8.63 -1.10 -20.88
N VAL A 322 9.43 -0.12 -21.26
CA VAL A 322 10.90 -0.17 -21.10
C VAL A 322 11.29 -0.34 -19.64
N GLN A 323 10.60 0.33 -18.73
CA GLN A 323 10.83 0.17 -17.29
C GLN A 323 10.47 -1.22 -16.79
N LEU A 324 9.33 -1.78 -17.22
CA LEU A 324 8.92 -3.15 -16.87
C LEU A 324 9.90 -4.19 -17.38
N ASP A 325 10.38 -4.05 -18.62
CA ASP A 325 11.39 -4.95 -19.19
C ASP A 325 12.72 -4.87 -18.41
N SER A 326 13.11 -3.67 -17.94
CA SER A 326 14.27 -3.49 -17.06
C SER A 326 14.08 -4.16 -15.70
N LEU A 327 12.88 -4.09 -15.13
CA LEU A 327 12.56 -4.76 -13.86
C LEU A 327 12.59 -6.29 -14.01
N LEU A 328 12.12 -6.83 -15.12
CA LEU A 328 12.21 -8.28 -15.40
C LEU A 328 13.66 -8.75 -15.40
N VAL A 329 14.57 -8.04 -16.08
CA VAL A 329 16.01 -8.34 -16.03
C VAL A 329 16.55 -8.24 -14.60
N THR A 330 16.09 -7.29 -13.81
CA THR A 330 16.51 -7.14 -12.41
C THR A 330 16.05 -8.32 -11.56
N VAL A 331 14.83 -8.82 -11.77
CA VAL A 331 14.28 -10.02 -11.10
C VAL A 331 15.09 -11.26 -11.45
N GLU A 332 15.46 -11.45 -12.73
CA GLU A 332 16.34 -12.54 -13.15
C GLU A 332 17.70 -12.49 -12.44
N ARG A 333 18.31 -11.31 -12.34
CA ARG A 333 19.57 -11.11 -11.62
C ARG A 333 19.43 -11.38 -10.11
N MET A 334 18.30 -10.98 -9.49
CA MET A 334 18.03 -11.33 -8.09
C MET A 334 17.93 -12.84 -7.90
N GLN A 335 17.19 -13.52 -8.77
CA GLN A 335 17.03 -14.98 -8.73
C GLN A 335 18.38 -15.69 -8.92
N ALA A 336 19.25 -15.17 -9.78
CA ALA A 336 20.61 -15.68 -10.00
C ALA A 336 21.58 -15.37 -8.83
N GLY A 337 21.17 -14.54 -7.85
CA GLY A 337 22.04 -14.10 -6.75
C GLY A 337 23.10 -13.09 -7.16
N GLU A 338 22.91 -12.38 -8.26
CA GLU A 338 23.88 -11.43 -8.83
C GLU A 338 23.73 -10.00 -8.27
N ILE A 339 22.71 -9.75 -7.45
CA ILE A 339 22.49 -8.44 -6.82
C ILE A 339 23.26 -8.41 -5.48
N PRO A 340 24.13 -7.40 -5.27
CA PRO A 340 24.83 -7.20 -3.99
C PRO A 340 23.88 -7.01 -2.82
N ASP A 341 24.31 -7.40 -1.62
CA ASP A 341 23.48 -7.36 -0.41
C ASP A 341 23.09 -5.92 0.03
N ASP A 342 23.90 -4.94 -0.34
CA ASP A 342 23.70 -3.52 -0.04
C ASP A 342 22.95 -2.77 -1.15
N GLU A 343 22.64 -3.44 -2.26
CA GLU A 343 21.82 -2.87 -3.33
C GLU A 343 20.34 -3.03 -3.02
N ALA A 344 19.60 -1.90 -3.02
CA ALA A 344 18.16 -1.90 -2.87
C ALA A 344 17.47 -2.11 -4.23
N VAL A 345 16.58 -3.10 -4.30
CA VAL A 345 15.75 -3.41 -5.46
C VAL A 345 14.29 -3.47 -5.02
N LEU A 346 13.39 -2.85 -5.78
CA LEU A 346 11.96 -2.81 -5.44
C LEU A 346 11.68 -2.32 -4.00
N GLY A 347 12.50 -1.36 -3.54
CA GLY A 347 12.32 -0.73 -2.22
C GLY A 347 12.88 -1.49 -1.02
N ALA A 348 13.50 -2.67 -1.23
CA ALA A 348 14.13 -3.46 -0.18
C ALA A 348 15.50 -4.01 -0.61
N PRO A 349 16.41 -4.35 0.32
CA PRO A 349 17.69 -4.92 -0.01
C PRO A 349 17.56 -6.37 -0.50
N ALA A 350 18.54 -6.85 -1.29
CA ALA A 350 18.51 -8.20 -1.85
C ALA A 350 18.35 -9.33 -0.80
N PRO A 351 18.90 -9.27 0.42
CA PRO A 351 18.64 -10.25 1.48
C PRO A 351 17.16 -10.41 1.84
N TYR A 352 16.41 -9.31 1.91
CA TYR A 352 14.97 -9.34 2.18
C TYR A 352 14.21 -10.21 1.17
N TRP A 353 14.48 -10.02 -0.12
CA TRP A 353 13.83 -10.80 -1.18
C TRP A 353 14.22 -12.27 -1.17
N ARG A 354 15.45 -12.59 -0.75
CA ARG A 354 15.87 -13.97 -0.52
C ARG A 354 15.15 -14.62 0.67
N GLU A 355 14.87 -13.86 1.73
CA GLU A 355 14.04 -14.33 2.83
C GLU A 355 12.62 -14.63 2.36
N VAL A 356 11.99 -13.71 1.59
CA VAL A 356 10.66 -13.95 1.00
C VAL A 356 10.67 -15.20 0.11
N ALA A 357 11.70 -15.36 -0.73
CA ALA A 357 11.82 -16.51 -1.64
C ALA A 357 12.07 -17.84 -0.93
N ALA A 358 12.56 -17.81 0.31
CA ALA A 358 12.79 -19.01 1.11
C ALA A 358 11.53 -19.51 1.85
N VAL A 359 10.45 -18.72 1.85
CA VAL A 359 9.20 -19.11 2.52
C VAL A 359 8.45 -20.15 1.69
N ASP A 360 8.14 -21.30 2.31
CA ASP A 360 7.18 -22.27 1.77
C ASP A 360 5.91 -22.27 2.64
N PRO A 361 4.91 -21.46 2.26
CA PRO A 361 3.71 -21.32 3.07
C PRO A 361 2.85 -22.57 3.08
N VAL A 362 2.85 -23.32 1.99
CA VAL A 362 2.04 -24.55 1.85
C VAL A 362 2.59 -25.66 2.73
N ALA A 363 3.91 -25.89 2.70
CA ALA A 363 4.55 -26.88 3.56
C ALA A 363 4.39 -26.53 5.04
N THR A 364 4.51 -25.23 5.39
CA THR A 364 4.30 -24.76 6.76
C THR A 364 2.86 -24.99 7.21
N ALA A 365 1.87 -24.65 6.37
CA ALA A 365 0.45 -24.84 6.65
C ALA A 365 0.09 -26.34 6.80
N ALA A 366 0.68 -27.20 6.00
CA ALA A 366 0.45 -28.65 6.08
C ALA A 366 0.82 -29.22 7.48
N GLY A 367 1.82 -28.65 8.13
CA GLY A 367 2.29 -29.02 9.47
C GLY A 367 1.50 -28.42 10.63
N LEU A 368 0.58 -27.49 10.39
CA LEU A 368 -0.18 -26.85 11.48
C LEU A 368 -1.23 -27.80 12.09
N PRO A 369 -1.42 -27.81 13.42
CA PRO A 369 -2.47 -28.61 14.07
C PRO A 369 -3.85 -27.93 14.05
N ILE A 370 -3.98 -26.72 13.51
CA ILE A 370 -5.17 -25.85 13.54
C ILE A 370 -5.80 -25.70 12.15
N PRO A 371 -7.08 -25.36 12.01
CA PRO A 371 -7.73 -25.11 10.72
C PRO A 371 -7.02 -24.04 9.87
N VAL A 372 -7.04 -24.23 8.56
CA VAL A 372 -6.54 -23.30 7.57
C VAL A 372 -7.61 -23.03 6.53
N LEU A 373 -7.93 -21.75 6.32
CA LEU A 373 -8.84 -21.27 5.30
C LEU A 373 -8.05 -20.46 4.26
N VAL A 374 -8.21 -20.79 2.96
CA VAL A 374 -7.60 -20.05 1.88
C VAL A 374 -8.68 -19.40 1.01
N LEU A 375 -8.61 -18.07 0.87
CA LEU A 375 -9.56 -17.27 0.09
C LEU A 375 -8.82 -16.61 -1.08
N GLN A 376 -9.40 -16.71 -2.28
CA GLN A 376 -8.77 -16.21 -3.50
C GLN A 376 -9.76 -15.46 -4.39
N GLY A 377 -9.33 -14.34 -4.94
CA GLY A 377 -10.02 -13.60 -6.00
C GLY A 377 -9.75 -14.21 -7.37
N GLY A 378 -10.79 -14.41 -8.17
CA GLY A 378 -10.63 -14.96 -9.54
C GLY A 378 -10.12 -13.93 -10.56
N ARG A 379 -10.14 -12.65 -10.20
CA ARG A 379 -9.58 -11.54 -10.99
C ARG A 379 -8.26 -11.01 -10.43
N ASP A 380 -7.67 -11.73 -9.52
CA ASP A 380 -6.38 -11.42 -8.94
C ASP A 380 -5.27 -11.78 -9.95
N TYR A 381 -4.48 -10.78 -10.38
CA TYR A 381 -3.33 -11.00 -11.26
C TYR A 381 -2.02 -11.16 -10.49
N GLN A 382 -2.01 -10.82 -9.20
CA GLN A 382 -0.82 -10.91 -8.34
C GLN A 382 -0.67 -12.32 -7.76
N SER A 383 -1.70 -12.76 -7.04
CA SER A 383 -1.85 -14.16 -6.61
C SER A 383 -2.99 -14.77 -7.42
N THR A 384 -2.68 -15.71 -8.29
CA THR A 384 -3.65 -16.18 -9.27
C THR A 384 -4.42 -17.42 -8.79
N THR A 385 -5.37 -17.89 -9.59
CA THR A 385 -6.05 -19.18 -9.33
C THR A 385 -5.09 -20.37 -9.37
N GLU A 386 -3.91 -20.22 -9.95
CA GLU A 386 -2.85 -21.23 -9.92
C GLU A 386 -2.29 -21.38 -8.49
N ASP A 387 -2.12 -20.26 -7.77
CA ASP A 387 -1.72 -20.29 -6.36
C ASP A 387 -2.77 -21.03 -5.52
N LEU A 388 -4.07 -20.75 -5.73
CA LEU A 388 -5.13 -21.48 -5.07
C LEU A 388 -5.07 -22.98 -5.36
N ALA A 389 -4.80 -23.38 -6.62
CA ALA A 389 -4.65 -24.80 -6.97
C ALA A 389 -3.47 -25.47 -6.25
N LEU A 390 -2.36 -24.75 -6.06
CA LEU A 390 -1.21 -25.25 -5.28
C LEU A 390 -1.55 -25.40 -3.79
N TRP A 391 -2.28 -24.43 -3.21
CA TRP A 391 -2.80 -24.54 -1.84
C TRP A 391 -3.70 -25.78 -1.69
N VAL A 392 -4.66 -25.96 -2.60
CA VAL A 392 -5.58 -27.10 -2.58
C VAL A 392 -4.82 -28.42 -2.68
N LYS A 393 -3.90 -28.51 -3.64
CA LYS A 393 -3.07 -29.70 -3.85
C LYS A 393 -2.20 -30.04 -2.64
N GLY A 394 -1.58 -29.03 -2.04
CA GLY A 394 -0.64 -29.24 -0.92
C GLY A 394 -1.32 -29.54 0.41
N LEU A 395 -2.59 -29.16 0.55
CA LEU A 395 -3.39 -29.39 1.76
C LEU A 395 -4.51 -30.42 1.57
N GLU A 396 -4.51 -31.16 0.45
CA GLU A 396 -5.50 -32.18 0.13
C GLU A 396 -5.58 -33.25 1.24
N GLY A 397 -6.80 -33.52 1.69
CA GLY A 397 -7.04 -34.50 2.77
C GLY A 397 -6.66 -34.03 4.17
N ARG A 398 -6.12 -32.80 4.35
CA ARG A 398 -5.81 -32.27 5.66
C ARG A 398 -7.08 -31.91 6.42
N PRO A 399 -7.30 -32.43 7.66
CA PRO A 399 -8.44 -32.02 8.49
C PRO A 399 -8.44 -30.52 8.76
N GLY A 400 -9.62 -29.88 8.62
CA GLY A 400 -9.78 -28.44 8.87
C GLY A 400 -9.20 -27.54 7.78
N PHE A 401 -8.89 -28.06 6.61
CA PHE A 401 -8.59 -27.26 5.44
C PHE A 401 -9.85 -26.92 4.65
N GLU A 402 -10.03 -25.65 4.36
CA GLU A 402 -11.06 -25.15 3.46
C GLU A 402 -10.47 -24.11 2.50
N SER A 403 -11.04 -24.03 1.31
CA SER A 403 -10.67 -23.00 0.33
C SER A 403 -11.91 -22.47 -0.39
N LYS A 404 -11.83 -21.19 -0.80
CA LYS A 404 -12.92 -20.57 -1.57
C LYS A 404 -12.39 -19.62 -2.61
N LEU A 405 -12.87 -19.77 -3.84
CA LEU A 405 -12.66 -18.86 -4.96
C LEU A 405 -13.84 -17.90 -5.06
N TYR A 406 -13.53 -16.61 -5.21
CA TYR A 406 -14.48 -15.54 -5.52
C TYR A 406 -14.24 -15.04 -6.96
N PRO A 407 -14.98 -15.52 -7.97
CA PRO A 407 -14.62 -15.33 -9.38
C PRO A 407 -14.49 -13.87 -9.83
N ASN A 408 -15.24 -12.97 -9.19
CA ASN A 408 -15.35 -11.56 -9.59
C ASN A 408 -14.52 -10.60 -8.72
N LEU A 409 -13.77 -11.11 -7.75
CA LEU A 409 -12.96 -10.28 -6.85
C LEU A 409 -11.51 -10.21 -7.33
N ASN A 410 -10.89 -9.05 -7.13
CA ASN A 410 -9.48 -8.77 -7.41
C ASN A 410 -8.58 -9.10 -6.21
N HIS A 411 -7.32 -8.65 -6.22
CA HIS A 411 -6.34 -8.88 -5.15
C HIS A 411 -6.78 -8.29 -3.79
N LEU A 412 -7.42 -7.13 -3.80
CA LEU A 412 -7.97 -6.46 -2.61
C LEU A 412 -9.40 -6.91 -2.25
N PHE A 413 -9.88 -7.98 -2.89
CA PHE A 413 -11.26 -8.46 -2.76
C PHE A 413 -12.33 -7.44 -3.16
N GLY A 414 -11.96 -6.44 -3.93
CA GLY A 414 -12.87 -5.52 -4.59
C GLY A 414 -13.60 -6.21 -5.76
N PRO A 415 -14.94 -5.99 -5.91
CA PRO A 415 -15.70 -6.57 -7.01
C PRO A 415 -15.40 -5.86 -8.34
N GLY A 416 -15.42 -6.62 -9.42
CA GLY A 416 -15.22 -6.06 -10.75
C GLY A 416 -15.53 -7.02 -11.88
N SER A 417 -15.37 -6.54 -13.11
CA SER A 417 -15.55 -7.32 -14.35
C SER A 417 -14.51 -6.90 -15.39
N GLY A 418 -14.22 -7.79 -16.35
CA GLY A 418 -13.20 -7.55 -17.38
C GLY A 418 -11.79 -7.87 -16.92
N THR A 419 -10.80 -7.35 -17.66
CA THR A 419 -9.38 -7.53 -17.37
C THR A 419 -9.03 -6.88 -16.04
N ALA A 420 -8.32 -7.59 -15.17
CA ALA A 420 -7.79 -7.00 -13.94
C ALA A 420 -6.74 -5.93 -14.29
N THR A 421 -6.74 -4.84 -13.56
CA THR A 421 -5.76 -3.76 -13.71
C THR A 421 -5.06 -3.55 -12.38
N PRO A 422 -3.83 -3.03 -12.37
CA PRO A 422 -3.21 -2.52 -11.13
C PRO A 422 -4.14 -1.49 -10.49
N GLU A 423 -4.31 -1.58 -9.18
CA GLU A 423 -5.26 -0.80 -8.38
C GLU A 423 -4.63 0.45 -7.81
#